data_0e9ed56978bc9ceb1c0b18ab49a103f5
#
_entry.id   0e9ed56978bc9ceb1c0b18ab49a103f5
#
_cell.length_a   1.000
_cell.length_b   1.000
_cell.length_c   1.000
_cell.angle_alpha   90.00
_cell.angle_beta   90.00
_cell.angle_gamma   90.00
#
_symmetry.space_group_name_H-M   'P 1'
#
loop_
_entity.id
_entity.type
_entity.pdbx_description
1 polymer ?
#
loop_
_entity_poly.entity_id
_entity_poly.type
_entity_poly.pdbx_seq_one_letter_code
_entity_poly.pdbx_strand_id
1 'polypeptide(L)'
;MLDNYKNKKVLIFGNTGFKGSWLTLWLTTLNANVFGYSHKMYPHYELLNLNNKVKTYFYDVRNLEKVKEVIKEVKPDIIFDLHAQPIVSLSYSDPVETYEINVIGTLNILEAIRTCHQPYISLFITTDKVYLDQGHLSYRESDELGGYDLYACSKVCIENIVNSYKKSFLDNILIATCRSGNCIGGGDWGVDRLIPDMMRAFSKKEKFKLRNPHYVRPWSYILDTLSGYLMLGENLFQKGNEYEGAWNFGPDVSSCISTHEIVNQSINYWSDLKSIQKNDYLGYDIQKPVFHETKILMIDSTKARVLLGWSPKFDIGDTIIETMYWYKQFYTNNKIITLDQIYEYNKR
;
A
#
# COMPACT_ATOMS: atom_id res chain seq x y z
N MET A 1 22.01 -2.24 -2.45
CA MET A 1 21.36 -2.02 -1.14
C MET A 1 20.24 -3.03 -0.84
N LEU A 2 19.57 -3.61 -1.83
CA LEU A 2 18.55 -4.66 -1.64
C LEU A 2 19.02 -6.03 -2.18
N ASP A 3 20.26 -6.37 -1.91
CA ASP A 3 20.93 -7.54 -2.51
C ASP A 3 20.49 -8.88 -1.90
N ASN A 4 19.94 -8.85 -0.68
CA ASN A 4 19.49 -10.06 -0.01
C ASN A 4 18.20 -10.68 -0.62
N TYR A 5 17.51 -9.96 -1.49
CA TYR A 5 16.38 -10.53 -2.21
C TYR A 5 16.78 -11.44 -3.37
N LYS A 6 18.01 -11.34 -3.86
CA LYS A 6 18.50 -12.18 -4.96
C LYS A 6 18.36 -13.67 -4.62
N ASN A 7 17.69 -14.41 -5.49
CA ASN A 7 17.40 -15.84 -5.36
C ASN A 7 16.50 -16.22 -4.16
N LYS A 8 16.00 -15.25 -3.37
CA LYS A 8 15.04 -15.53 -2.29
C LYS A 8 13.66 -15.82 -2.84
N LYS A 9 12.99 -16.78 -2.22
CA LYS A 9 11.58 -17.06 -2.47
C LYS A 9 10.72 -16.08 -1.73
N VAL A 10 10.05 -15.21 -2.45
CA VAL A 10 9.17 -14.17 -1.91
C VAL A 10 7.73 -14.50 -2.25
N LEU A 11 6.89 -14.70 -1.24
CA LEU A 11 5.44 -14.90 -1.42
C LEU A 11 4.71 -13.60 -1.08
N ILE A 12 3.89 -13.10 -2.01
CA ILE A 12 3.15 -11.86 -1.84
C ILE A 12 1.65 -12.17 -1.84
N PHE A 13 1.00 -12.02 -0.70
CA PHE A 13 -0.46 -12.01 -0.64
C PHE A 13 -0.98 -10.66 -1.13
N GLY A 14 -1.93 -10.67 -2.07
CA GLY A 14 -2.41 -9.46 -2.74
C GLY A 14 -1.48 -8.93 -3.84
N ASN A 15 -0.64 -9.78 -4.43
CA ASN A 15 0.35 -9.42 -5.44
C ASN A 15 -0.24 -8.77 -6.70
N THR A 16 -1.49 -8.99 -7.02
CA THR A 16 -2.15 -8.42 -8.20
C THR A 16 -2.76 -7.04 -7.94
N GLY A 17 -2.93 -6.63 -6.67
CA GLY A 17 -3.44 -5.31 -6.30
C GLY A 17 -2.48 -4.17 -6.67
N PHE A 18 -2.87 -2.92 -6.40
CA PHE A 18 -2.07 -1.75 -6.74
C PHE A 18 -0.64 -1.80 -6.18
N LYS A 19 -0.47 -1.78 -4.85
CA LYS A 19 0.86 -1.91 -4.23
C LYS A 19 1.53 -3.24 -4.58
N GLY A 20 0.75 -4.33 -4.61
CA GLY A 20 1.25 -5.67 -4.88
C GLY A 20 1.87 -5.82 -6.26
N SER A 21 1.27 -5.25 -7.30
CA SER A 21 1.81 -5.31 -8.67
C SER A 21 3.13 -4.55 -8.83
N TRP A 22 3.26 -3.36 -8.20
CA TRP A 22 4.50 -2.61 -8.15
C TRP A 22 5.59 -3.38 -7.39
N LEU A 23 5.27 -3.92 -6.21
CA LEU A 23 6.21 -4.71 -5.40
C LEU A 23 6.66 -5.96 -6.15
N THR A 24 5.71 -6.67 -6.78
CA THR A 24 6.00 -7.87 -7.58
C THR A 24 6.99 -7.54 -8.70
N LEU A 25 6.72 -6.48 -9.47
CA LEU A 25 7.62 -6.07 -10.54
C LEU A 25 9.00 -5.68 -9.99
N TRP A 26 9.05 -4.89 -8.91
CA TRP A 26 10.33 -4.45 -8.34
C TRP A 26 11.17 -5.63 -7.86
N LEU A 27 10.58 -6.56 -7.12
CA LEU A 27 11.27 -7.77 -6.66
C LEU A 27 11.79 -8.65 -7.81
N THR A 28 11.07 -8.72 -8.94
CA THR A 28 11.59 -9.42 -10.12
C THR A 28 12.83 -8.73 -10.69
N THR A 29 12.94 -7.39 -10.63
CA THR A 29 14.17 -6.67 -11.05
C THR A 29 15.35 -6.90 -10.10
N LEU A 30 15.07 -7.27 -8.84
CA LEU A 30 16.08 -7.66 -7.85
C LEU A 30 16.50 -9.15 -7.95
N ASN A 31 16.01 -9.85 -8.98
CA ASN A 31 16.25 -11.29 -9.18
C ASN A 31 15.75 -12.17 -8.02
N ALA A 32 14.66 -11.76 -7.34
CA ALA A 32 13.96 -12.62 -6.40
C ALA A 32 13.11 -13.66 -7.15
N ASN A 33 12.91 -14.83 -6.53
CA ASN A 33 11.95 -15.85 -6.98
C ASN A 33 10.57 -15.48 -6.41
N VAL A 34 9.79 -14.69 -7.17
CA VAL A 34 8.52 -14.15 -6.69
C VAL A 34 7.37 -15.09 -6.98
N PHE A 35 6.52 -15.28 -5.97
CA PHE A 35 5.25 -16.00 -6.03
C PHE A 35 4.13 -15.10 -5.54
N GLY A 36 2.94 -15.25 -6.11
CA GLY A 36 1.78 -14.46 -5.73
C GLY A 36 0.63 -15.32 -5.21
N TYR A 37 -0.17 -14.73 -4.32
CA TYR A 37 -1.45 -15.26 -3.86
C TYR A 37 -2.50 -14.16 -3.93
N SER A 38 -3.55 -14.34 -4.71
CA SER A 38 -4.60 -13.31 -4.88
C SER A 38 -5.92 -13.96 -5.27
N HIS A 39 -7.06 -13.31 -4.96
CA HIS A 39 -8.36 -13.88 -5.31
C HIS A 39 -8.73 -13.66 -6.80
N LYS A 40 -8.15 -12.64 -7.44
CA LYS A 40 -8.36 -12.32 -8.87
C LYS A 40 -7.21 -11.52 -9.44
N MET A 41 -7.19 -11.40 -10.76
CA MET A 41 -6.28 -10.51 -11.48
C MET A 41 -6.83 -9.08 -11.51
N TYR A 42 -5.96 -8.10 -11.28
CA TYR A 42 -6.29 -6.67 -11.37
C TYR A 42 -5.61 -6.02 -12.58
N PRO A 43 -6.18 -4.93 -13.12
CA PRO A 43 -5.73 -4.37 -14.41
C PRO A 43 -4.25 -4.00 -14.48
N HIS A 44 -3.67 -3.40 -13.43
CA HIS A 44 -2.26 -3.02 -13.46
C HIS A 44 -1.33 -4.24 -13.57
N TYR A 45 -1.63 -5.31 -12.83
CA TYR A 45 -0.86 -6.56 -12.89
C TYR A 45 -0.90 -7.20 -14.28
N GLU A 46 -2.08 -7.17 -14.91
CA GLU A 46 -2.27 -7.66 -16.27
C GLU A 46 -1.51 -6.82 -17.31
N LEU A 47 -1.61 -5.47 -17.21
CA LEU A 47 -0.90 -4.53 -18.06
C LEU A 47 0.63 -4.70 -17.99
N LEU A 48 1.16 -5.09 -16.83
CA LEU A 48 2.58 -5.38 -16.63
C LEU A 48 3.00 -6.76 -17.17
N ASN A 49 2.04 -7.56 -17.66
CA ASN A 49 2.27 -8.92 -18.13
C ASN A 49 2.97 -9.83 -17.09
N LEU A 50 2.67 -9.62 -15.81
CA LEU A 50 3.30 -10.34 -14.70
C LEU A 50 2.80 -11.78 -14.57
N ASN A 51 1.62 -12.10 -15.07
CA ASN A 51 1.09 -13.47 -15.13
C ASN A 51 1.97 -14.45 -15.93
N ASN A 52 2.80 -13.93 -16.85
CA ASN A 52 3.75 -14.74 -17.60
C ASN A 52 5.14 -14.85 -16.94
N LYS A 53 5.37 -14.08 -15.88
CA LYS A 53 6.68 -14.01 -15.19
C LYS A 53 6.65 -14.57 -13.78
N VAL A 54 5.49 -14.51 -13.13
CA VAL A 54 5.30 -14.84 -11.72
C VAL A 54 4.18 -15.86 -11.57
N LYS A 55 4.47 -16.98 -10.92
CA LYS A 55 3.42 -17.95 -10.58
C LYS A 55 2.51 -17.35 -9.50
N THR A 56 1.25 -17.06 -9.88
CA THR A 56 0.23 -16.57 -8.94
C THR A 56 -0.82 -17.64 -8.70
N TYR A 57 -1.10 -17.90 -7.43
CA TYR A 57 -2.15 -18.80 -6.98
C TYR A 57 -3.43 -17.98 -6.78
N PHE A 58 -4.48 -18.31 -7.52
CA PHE A 58 -5.75 -17.61 -7.46
C PHE A 58 -6.71 -18.33 -6.52
N TYR A 59 -6.62 -18.03 -5.23
CA TYR A 59 -7.49 -18.54 -4.18
C TYR A 59 -7.94 -17.44 -3.24
N ASP A 60 -9.03 -17.69 -2.51
CA ASP A 60 -9.50 -16.83 -1.45
C ASP A 60 -8.66 -17.04 -0.18
N VAL A 61 -8.17 -15.94 0.41
CA VAL A 61 -7.38 -15.98 1.66
C VAL A 61 -8.16 -16.50 2.86
N ARG A 62 -9.50 -16.49 2.79
CA ARG A 62 -10.40 -17.09 3.79
C ARG A 62 -10.33 -18.62 3.82
N ASN A 63 -9.78 -19.24 2.79
CA ASN A 63 -9.57 -20.69 2.74
C ASN A 63 -8.21 -21.07 3.34
N LEU A 64 -8.21 -21.41 4.64
CA LEU A 64 -7.01 -21.79 5.39
C LEU A 64 -6.23 -22.94 4.72
N GLU A 65 -6.91 -23.96 4.20
CA GLU A 65 -6.21 -25.11 3.62
C GLU A 65 -5.48 -24.74 2.33
N LYS A 66 -6.03 -23.82 1.51
CA LYS A 66 -5.34 -23.29 0.33
C LYS A 66 -4.16 -22.40 0.70
N VAL A 67 -4.26 -21.62 1.77
CA VAL A 67 -3.12 -20.84 2.28
C VAL A 67 -2.00 -21.77 2.74
N LYS A 68 -2.31 -22.82 3.50
CA LYS A 68 -1.32 -23.84 3.94
C LYS A 68 -0.69 -24.58 2.76
N GLU A 69 -1.50 -24.99 1.78
CA GLU A 69 -1.03 -25.67 0.57
C GLU A 69 0.03 -24.85 -0.16
N VAL A 70 -0.26 -23.56 -0.39
CA VAL A 70 0.66 -22.66 -1.10
C VAL A 70 1.93 -22.39 -0.29
N ILE A 71 1.84 -22.14 1.01
CA ILE A 71 3.04 -21.94 1.85
C ILE A 71 3.92 -23.20 1.87
N LYS A 72 3.33 -24.39 1.98
CA LYS A 72 4.08 -25.66 1.94
C LYS A 72 4.74 -25.92 0.59
N GLU A 73 4.08 -25.58 -0.51
CA GLU A 73 4.61 -25.74 -1.86
C GLU A 73 5.75 -24.75 -2.13
N VAL A 74 5.53 -23.47 -1.87
CA VAL A 74 6.49 -22.40 -2.16
C VAL A 74 7.70 -22.47 -1.22
N LYS A 75 7.47 -22.72 0.07
CA LYS A 75 8.47 -22.61 1.15
C LYS A 75 9.18 -21.26 1.08
N PRO A 76 8.45 -20.15 1.28
CA PRO A 76 9.01 -18.82 1.09
C PRO A 76 10.07 -18.49 2.15
N ASP A 77 11.09 -17.70 1.78
CA ASP A 77 12.03 -17.10 2.73
C ASP A 77 11.37 -15.91 3.43
N ILE A 78 10.50 -15.18 2.71
CA ILE A 78 9.77 -14.03 3.24
C ILE A 78 8.36 -13.97 2.65
N ILE A 79 7.42 -13.55 3.49
CA ILE A 79 6.05 -13.18 3.09
C ILE A 79 5.87 -11.66 3.20
N PHE A 80 5.26 -11.07 2.17
CA PHE A 80 4.63 -9.75 2.24
C PHE A 80 3.12 -9.93 2.17
N ASP A 81 2.43 -9.51 3.22
CA ASP A 81 0.97 -9.57 3.27
C ASP A 81 0.35 -8.20 2.96
N LEU A 82 -0.06 -8.02 1.69
CA LEU A 82 -0.73 -6.82 1.19
C LEU A 82 -2.21 -7.09 0.89
N HIS A 83 -2.72 -8.29 1.20
CA HIS A 83 -4.13 -8.57 0.92
C HIS A 83 -5.02 -7.69 1.79
N ALA A 84 -6.09 -7.19 1.21
CA ALA A 84 -7.12 -6.46 1.94
C ALA A 84 -8.37 -6.21 1.08
N GLN A 85 -9.52 -6.01 1.73
CA GLN A 85 -10.57 -5.12 1.27
C GLN A 85 -10.20 -3.71 1.75
N PRO A 86 -9.69 -2.79 0.89
CA PRO A 86 -9.07 -1.54 1.34
C PRO A 86 -9.98 -0.31 1.20
N ILE A 87 -11.22 -0.49 0.77
CA ILE A 87 -12.14 0.61 0.43
C ILE A 87 -13.05 0.90 1.62
N VAL A 88 -12.95 2.12 2.18
CA VAL A 88 -13.70 2.52 3.37
C VAL A 88 -15.21 2.48 3.10
N SER A 89 -15.69 2.99 1.96
CA SER A 89 -17.14 2.96 1.63
C SER A 89 -17.68 1.54 1.55
N LEU A 90 -16.92 0.57 1.02
CA LEU A 90 -17.30 -0.83 0.99
C LEU A 90 -17.34 -1.44 2.39
N SER A 91 -16.51 -1.00 3.32
CA SER A 91 -16.56 -1.51 4.69
C SER A 91 -17.87 -1.16 5.42
N TYR A 92 -18.51 -0.06 5.02
CA TYR A 92 -19.84 0.30 5.53
C TYR A 92 -20.98 -0.44 4.83
N SER A 93 -20.84 -0.75 3.55
CA SER A 93 -21.87 -1.51 2.82
C SER A 93 -21.79 -3.01 3.07
N ASP A 94 -20.58 -3.55 3.29
CA ASP A 94 -20.36 -4.96 3.61
C ASP A 94 -19.29 -5.12 4.71
N PRO A 95 -19.70 -4.88 5.97
CA PRO A 95 -18.79 -5.00 7.12
C PRO A 95 -18.30 -6.43 7.35
N VAL A 96 -19.16 -7.42 7.16
CA VAL A 96 -18.81 -8.83 7.40
C VAL A 96 -17.70 -9.26 6.44
N GLU A 97 -17.87 -9.04 5.14
CA GLU A 97 -16.85 -9.37 4.14
C GLU A 97 -15.53 -8.64 4.43
N THR A 98 -15.59 -7.38 4.89
CA THR A 98 -14.39 -6.62 5.26
C THR A 98 -13.62 -7.30 6.38
N TYR A 99 -14.28 -7.75 7.45
CA TYR A 99 -13.62 -8.47 8.55
C TYR A 99 -13.19 -9.87 8.15
N GLU A 100 -13.98 -10.59 7.38
CA GLU A 100 -13.60 -11.91 6.88
C GLU A 100 -12.33 -11.84 6.04
N ILE A 101 -12.26 -10.91 5.08
CA ILE A 101 -11.06 -10.76 4.25
C ILE A 101 -9.89 -10.28 5.10
N ASN A 102 -10.03 -9.16 5.81
CA ASN A 102 -8.90 -8.51 6.45
C ASN A 102 -8.43 -9.26 7.71
N VAL A 103 -9.36 -9.65 8.58
CA VAL A 103 -9.01 -10.23 9.89
C VAL A 103 -8.87 -11.74 9.80
N ILE A 104 -9.89 -12.44 9.30
CA ILE A 104 -9.82 -13.91 9.18
C ILE A 104 -8.77 -14.32 8.13
N GLY A 105 -8.66 -13.57 7.03
CA GLY A 105 -7.59 -13.79 6.05
C GLY A 105 -6.19 -13.71 6.66
N THR A 106 -5.90 -12.66 7.45
CA THR A 106 -4.61 -12.54 8.16
C THR A 106 -4.43 -13.64 9.21
N LEU A 107 -5.49 -13.99 9.94
CA LEU A 107 -5.47 -15.10 10.89
C LEU A 107 -5.10 -16.43 10.20
N ASN A 108 -5.66 -16.69 9.03
CA ASN A 108 -5.34 -17.87 8.23
C ASN A 108 -3.87 -17.90 7.78
N ILE A 109 -3.32 -16.76 7.40
CA ILE A 109 -1.90 -16.65 7.04
C ILE A 109 -1.03 -16.95 8.26
N LEU A 110 -1.30 -16.34 9.41
CA LEU A 110 -0.56 -16.60 10.66
C LEU A 110 -0.65 -18.06 11.11
N GLU A 111 -1.83 -18.67 11.01
CA GLU A 111 -2.03 -20.07 11.35
C GLU A 111 -1.31 -21.02 10.37
N ALA A 112 -1.26 -20.66 9.10
CA ALA A 112 -0.48 -21.40 8.12
C ALA A 112 1.03 -21.27 8.38
N ILE A 113 1.53 -20.08 8.72
CA ILE A 113 2.92 -19.86 9.15
C ILE A 113 3.25 -20.73 10.35
N ARG A 114 2.40 -20.72 11.38
CA ARG A 114 2.58 -21.51 12.59
C ARG A 114 2.66 -23.00 12.33
N THR A 115 1.75 -23.53 11.51
CA THR A 115 1.65 -24.97 11.25
C THR A 115 2.61 -25.48 10.19
N CYS A 116 3.09 -24.62 9.30
CA CYS A 116 4.06 -24.98 8.26
C CYS A 116 5.51 -24.69 8.67
N HIS A 117 5.72 -23.97 9.79
CA HIS A 117 7.03 -23.48 10.23
C HIS A 117 7.80 -22.72 9.12
N GLN A 118 7.06 -21.96 8.32
CA GLN A 118 7.53 -21.18 7.17
C GLN A 118 6.65 -19.94 7.03
N PRO A 119 7.17 -18.79 6.62
CA PRO A 119 8.57 -18.45 6.36
C PRO A 119 9.32 -18.05 7.63
N TYR A 120 10.60 -17.69 7.47
CA TYR A 120 11.39 -17.10 8.56
C TYR A 120 11.06 -15.62 8.79
N ILE A 121 10.60 -14.89 7.76
CA ILE A 121 10.26 -13.46 7.82
C ILE A 121 8.86 -13.20 7.29
N SER A 122 8.09 -12.37 7.97
CA SER A 122 6.76 -11.95 7.52
C SER A 122 6.50 -10.46 7.80
N LEU A 123 6.10 -9.72 6.77
CA LEU A 123 5.68 -8.33 6.87
C LEU A 123 4.18 -8.21 6.59
N PHE A 124 3.44 -7.65 7.53
CA PHE A 124 2.00 -7.42 7.42
C PHE A 124 1.74 -5.93 7.15
N ILE A 125 1.10 -5.62 6.04
CA ILE A 125 0.85 -4.23 5.65
C ILE A 125 -0.49 -3.77 6.21
N THR A 126 -0.42 -2.76 7.07
CA THR A 126 -1.57 -2.14 7.69
C THR A 126 -1.78 -0.70 7.17
N THR A 127 -2.12 0.26 7.99
CA THR A 127 -2.46 1.63 7.57
C THR A 127 -2.15 2.64 8.67
N ASP A 128 -1.99 3.91 8.31
CA ASP A 128 -1.95 5.06 9.22
C ASP A 128 -3.26 5.27 10.00
N LYS A 129 -4.38 4.71 9.53
CA LYS A 129 -5.69 4.80 10.19
C LYS A 129 -5.84 3.91 11.43
N VAL A 130 -4.81 3.15 11.79
CA VAL A 130 -4.85 2.29 12.99
C VAL A 130 -4.77 3.06 14.31
N TYR A 131 -4.35 4.32 14.28
CA TYR A 131 -4.20 5.13 15.47
C TYR A 131 -5.54 5.65 16.01
N LEU A 132 -5.67 5.68 17.34
CA LEU A 132 -6.78 6.37 17.99
C LEU A 132 -6.68 7.88 17.70
N ASP A 133 -7.77 8.48 17.20
CA ASP A 133 -7.78 9.91 16.94
C ASP A 133 -7.84 10.70 18.26
N GLN A 134 -6.68 11.12 18.71
CA GLN A 134 -6.48 11.94 19.93
C GLN A 134 -6.15 13.39 19.60
N GLY A 135 -6.32 13.81 18.33
CA GLY A 135 -5.99 15.16 17.89
C GLY A 135 -4.49 15.45 17.79
N HIS A 136 -3.64 14.42 17.74
CA HIS A 136 -2.21 14.57 17.50
C HIS A 136 -1.95 15.05 16.07
N LEU A 137 -0.92 15.88 15.90
CA LEU A 137 -0.48 16.30 14.58
C LEU A 137 0.15 15.15 13.78
N SER A 138 0.87 14.25 14.46
CA SER A 138 1.56 13.12 13.82
C SER A 138 1.68 11.95 14.80
N TYR A 139 1.30 10.75 14.37
CA TYR A 139 1.26 9.54 15.19
C TYR A 139 2.54 8.72 15.06
N ARG A 140 3.05 8.21 16.19
CA ARG A 140 4.21 7.33 16.31
C ARG A 140 3.78 5.89 16.53
N GLU A 141 4.70 4.95 16.30
CA GLU A 141 4.43 3.52 16.47
C GLU A 141 4.02 3.13 17.90
N SER A 142 4.41 3.92 18.89
CA SER A 142 4.06 3.74 20.32
C SER A 142 2.69 4.28 20.71
N ASP A 143 2.05 5.06 19.83
CA ASP A 143 0.76 5.68 20.14
C ASP A 143 -0.37 4.64 20.12
N GLU A 144 -1.44 4.95 20.85
CA GLU A 144 -2.58 4.07 21.05
C GLU A 144 -3.29 3.73 19.74
N LEU A 145 -3.66 2.46 19.58
CA LEU A 145 -4.42 1.98 18.45
C LEU A 145 -5.92 2.05 18.70
N GLY A 146 -6.69 2.48 17.68
CA GLY A 146 -8.14 2.57 17.82
C GLY A 146 -8.83 3.04 16.53
N GLY A 147 -9.02 2.18 15.55
CA GLY A 147 -9.68 2.54 14.29
C GLY A 147 -11.15 2.91 14.47
N TYR A 148 -11.57 4.09 13.98
CA TYR A 148 -12.96 4.53 14.09
C TYR A 148 -13.86 3.86 13.05
N ASP A 149 -13.49 3.87 11.78
CA ASP A 149 -14.25 3.20 10.73
C ASP A 149 -13.96 1.69 10.69
N LEU A 150 -14.85 0.94 10.03
CA LEU A 150 -14.79 -0.52 10.00
C LEU A 150 -13.52 -1.05 9.32
N TYR A 151 -13.05 -0.36 8.27
CA TYR A 151 -11.77 -0.70 7.63
C TYR A 151 -10.60 -0.45 8.58
N ALA A 152 -10.54 0.73 9.21
CA ALA A 152 -9.51 1.08 10.19
C ALA A 152 -9.50 0.09 11.35
N CYS A 153 -10.68 -0.22 11.92
CA CYS A 153 -10.82 -1.21 12.99
C CYS A 153 -10.34 -2.60 12.55
N SER A 154 -10.67 -3.04 11.33
CA SER A 154 -10.16 -4.33 10.82
C SER A 154 -8.63 -4.36 10.77
N LYS A 155 -7.97 -3.23 10.44
CA LYS A 155 -6.51 -3.12 10.44
C LYS A 155 -5.91 -3.07 11.86
N VAL A 156 -6.62 -2.49 12.84
CA VAL A 156 -6.25 -2.59 14.27
C VAL A 156 -6.33 -4.05 14.74
N CYS A 157 -7.35 -4.78 14.35
CA CYS A 157 -7.43 -6.22 14.64
C CYS A 157 -6.21 -6.97 14.10
N ILE A 158 -5.76 -6.65 12.88
CA ILE A 158 -4.54 -7.25 12.30
C ILE A 158 -3.32 -6.97 13.19
N GLU A 159 -3.09 -5.71 13.60
CA GLU A 159 -1.97 -5.36 14.50
C GLU A 159 -2.00 -6.21 15.78
N ASN A 160 -3.18 -6.37 16.39
CA ASN A 160 -3.35 -7.11 17.62
C ASN A 160 -3.13 -8.61 17.45
N ILE A 161 -3.71 -9.23 16.42
CA ILE A 161 -3.55 -10.67 16.20
C ILE A 161 -2.13 -11.03 15.79
N VAL A 162 -1.46 -10.21 14.97
CA VAL A 162 -0.05 -10.38 14.61
C VAL A 162 0.82 -10.36 15.86
N ASN A 163 0.65 -9.36 16.73
CA ASN A 163 1.39 -9.26 17.99
C ASN A 163 1.08 -10.44 18.94
N SER A 164 -0.17 -10.86 19.04
CA SER A 164 -0.58 -12.01 19.86
C SER A 164 0.05 -13.31 19.36
N TYR A 165 0.00 -13.58 18.05
CA TYR A 165 0.61 -14.77 17.46
C TYR A 165 2.12 -14.79 17.61
N LYS A 166 2.78 -13.63 17.39
CA LYS A 166 4.23 -13.49 17.61
C LYS A 166 4.60 -13.93 19.02
N LYS A 167 3.92 -13.40 20.03
CA LYS A 167 4.22 -13.68 21.44
C LYS A 167 3.86 -15.09 21.90
N SER A 168 2.85 -15.70 21.28
CA SER A 168 2.32 -16.98 21.76
C SER A 168 2.89 -18.20 21.02
N PHE A 169 3.28 -18.05 19.74
CA PHE A 169 3.56 -19.20 18.89
C PHE A 169 4.74 -19.03 17.93
N LEU A 170 5.19 -17.82 17.67
CA LEU A 170 6.08 -17.54 16.53
C LEU A 170 7.42 -16.92 16.95
N ASP A 171 7.96 -17.35 18.11
CA ASP A 171 9.22 -16.81 18.64
C ASP A 171 10.38 -16.84 17.65
N ASN A 172 10.44 -17.89 16.82
CA ASN A 172 11.50 -18.12 15.82
C ASN A 172 11.20 -17.47 14.46
N ILE A 173 10.08 -16.79 14.30
CA ILE A 173 9.67 -16.11 13.06
C ILE A 173 9.82 -14.60 13.27
N LEU A 174 10.54 -13.93 12.39
CA LEU A 174 10.70 -12.49 12.41
C LEU A 174 9.46 -11.82 11.80
N ILE A 175 8.76 -11.01 12.59
CA ILE A 175 7.49 -10.39 12.17
C ILE A 175 7.53 -8.89 12.38
N ALA A 176 7.08 -8.15 11.36
CA ALA A 176 6.87 -6.72 11.44
C ALA A 176 5.54 -6.31 10.81
N THR A 177 4.94 -5.21 11.31
CA THR A 177 3.82 -4.54 10.68
C THR A 177 4.27 -3.22 10.05
N CYS A 178 3.73 -2.90 8.88
CA CYS A 178 4.09 -1.70 8.12
C CYS A 178 2.85 -0.80 7.99
N ARG A 179 2.87 0.35 8.64
CA ARG A 179 1.83 1.36 8.59
C ARG A 179 2.19 2.43 7.58
N SER A 180 1.32 2.69 6.62
CA SER A 180 1.53 3.73 5.62
C SER A 180 0.25 4.48 5.32
N GLY A 181 0.40 5.75 4.94
CA GLY A 181 -0.71 6.63 4.59
C GLY A 181 -1.17 6.49 3.15
N ASN A 182 -1.68 7.58 2.61
CA ASN A 182 -2.20 7.67 1.26
C ASN A 182 -1.10 7.49 0.22
N CYS A 183 -0.94 6.26 -0.25
CA CYS A 183 0.04 5.91 -1.26
C CYS A 183 -0.53 6.14 -2.66
N ILE A 184 0.15 6.93 -3.49
CA ILE A 184 -0.26 7.24 -4.87
C ILE A 184 0.84 6.91 -5.87
N GLY A 185 0.41 6.63 -7.11
CA GLY A 185 1.29 6.26 -8.22
C GLY A 185 0.44 5.80 -9.40
N GLY A 186 1.06 5.53 -10.51
CA GLY A 186 0.37 5.05 -11.69
C GLY A 186 -0.20 3.63 -11.54
N GLY A 187 -1.26 3.33 -12.29
CA GLY A 187 -1.84 1.98 -12.31
C GLY A 187 -2.74 1.64 -11.12
N ASP A 188 -3.14 2.59 -10.29
CA ASP A 188 -4.24 2.39 -9.34
C ASP A 188 -5.58 2.58 -10.07
N TRP A 189 -6.44 1.58 -10.02
CA TRP A 189 -7.76 1.58 -10.63
C TRP A 189 -8.88 1.43 -9.60
N GLY A 190 -8.55 1.59 -8.30
CA GLY A 190 -9.52 1.52 -7.22
C GLY A 190 -10.65 2.53 -7.39
N VAL A 191 -11.87 2.15 -7.05
CA VAL A 191 -13.02 3.06 -6.96
C VAL A 191 -13.01 3.78 -5.62
N ASP A 192 -13.68 4.93 -5.53
CA ASP A 192 -13.74 5.76 -4.32
C ASP A 192 -12.37 6.21 -3.78
N ARG A 193 -11.37 6.26 -4.65
CA ARG A 193 -10.04 6.79 -4.37
C ARG A 193 -9.79 8.06 -5.18
N LEU A 194 -9.23 9.08 -4.52
CA LEU A 194 -9.04 10.41 -5.09
C LEU A 194 -8.35 10.39 -6.46
N ILE A 195 -7.15 9.83 -6.53
CA ILE A 195 -6.35 9.86 -7.77
C ILE A 195 -6.99 9.02 -8.89
N PRO A 196 -7.35 7.74 -8.69
CA PRO A 196 -8.01 6.96 -9.75
C PRO A 196 -9.30 7.58 -10.28
N ASP A 197 -10.16 8.10 -9.39
CA ASP A 197 -11.43 8.73 -9.79
C ASP A 197 -11.19 10.02 -10.58
N MET A 198 -10.25 10.85 -10.12
CA MET A 198 -9.82 12.05 -10.82
C MET A 198 -9.27 11.71 -12.22
N MET A 199 -8.42 10.69 -12.34
CA MET A 199 -7.83 10.30 -13.61
C MET A 199 -8.87 9.74 -14.59
N ARG A 200 -9.87 9.00 -14.09
CA ARG A 200 -11.00 8.57 -14.91
C ARG A 200 -11.80 9.75 -15.47
N ALA A 201 -12.07 10.76 -14.64
CA ALA A 201 -12.77 11.97 -15.08
C ALA A 201 -11.93 12.75 -16.12
N PHE A 202 -10.65 12.99 -15.83
CA PHE A 202 -9.78 13.75 -16.71
C PHE A 202 -9.57 13.08 -18.08
N SER A 203 -9.42 11.76 -18.10
CA SER A 203 -9.27 11.02 -19.37
C SER A 203 -10.48 11.14 -20.28
N LYS A 204 -11.68 11.32 -19.72
CA LYS A 204 -12.94 11.52 -20.42
C LYS A 204 -13.28 12.99 -20.68
N LYS A 205 -12.42 13.93 -20.22
CA LYS A 205 -12.67 15.39 -20.23
C LYS A 205 -13.93 15.76 -19.42
N GLU A 206 -14.20 15.04 -18.35
CA GLU A 206 -15.30 15.27 -17.43
C GLU A 206 -14.80 16.01 -16.19
N LYS A 207 -15.71 16.75 -15.52
CA LYS A 207 -15.40 17.40 -14.24
C LYS A 207 -15.28 16.34 -13.13
N PHE A 208 -14.13 16.36 -12.44
CA PHE A 208 -13.97 15.60 -11.19
C PHE A 208 -14.69 16.32 -10.04
N LYS A 209 -15.54 15.60 -9.31
CA LYS A 209 -16.28 16.15 -8.17
C LYS A 209 -15.58 15.83 -6.86
N LEU A 210 -14.95 16.84 -6.25
CA LEU A 210 -14.23 16.72 -4.98
C LEU A 210 -15.18 16.82 -3.80
N ARG A 211 -15.21 15.80 -2.94
CA ARG A 211 -16.13 15.71 -1.78
C ARG A 211 -15.61 16.46 -0.54
N ASN A 212 -14.36 16.23 -0.15
CA ASN A 212 -13.75 16.70 1.11
C ASN A 212 -12.53 17.59 0.86
N PRO A 213 -12.68 18.83 0.35
CA PRO A 213 -11.55 19.64 -0.15
C PRO A 213 -10.50 19.98 0.92
N HIS A 214 -10.88 20.06 2.18
CA HIS A 214 -10.04 20.51 3.28
C HIS A 214 -9.38 19.38 4.08
N TYR A 215 -9.59 18.11 3.69
CA TYR A 215 -9.00 16.99 4.41
C TYR A 215 -7.52 16.86 4.04
N VAL A 216 -6.67 16.84 5.05
CA VAL A 216 -5.21 16.71 4.90
C VAL A 216 -4.81 15.24 5.02
N ARG A 217 -3.96 14.80 4.09
CA ARG A 217 -3.47 13.40 4.05
C ARG A 217 -1.95 13.37 3.83
N PRO A 218 -1.27 12.34 4.36
CA PRO A 218 0.14 12.11 4.13
C PRO A 218 0.34 11.39 2.79
N TRP A 219 0.47 12.19 1.72
CA TRP A 219 0.62 11.65 0.36
C TRP A 219 2.03 11.13 0.11
N SER A 220 2.16 9.85 -0.13
CA SER A 220 3.44 9.20 -0.41
C SER A 220 3.49 8.63 -1.82
N TYR A 221 4.64 8.74 -2.46
CA TYR A 221 4.86 8.03 -3.72
C TYR A 221 4.93 6.52 -3.49
N ILE A 222 4.38 5.75 -4.42
CA ILE A 222 4.32 4.28 -4.32
C ILE A 222 5.70 3.67 -4.07
N LEU A 223 6.75 4.12 -4.78
CA LEU A 223 8.08 3.56 -4.64
C LEU A 223 8.75 3.95 -3.32
N ASP A 224 8.47 5.13 -2.75
CA ASP A 224 8.93 5.47 -1.41
C ASP A 224 8.36 4.53 -0.36
N THR A 225 7.05 4.31 -0.42
CA THR A 225 6.38 3.37 0.50
C THR A 225 6.95 1.96 0.36
N LEU A 226 7.09 1.46 -0.86
CA LEU A 226 7.60 0.10 -1.11
C LEU A 226 9.08 -0.04 -0.79
N SER A 227 9.90 1.02 -0.97
CA SER A 227 11.30 1.01 -0.55
C SER A 227 11.44 0.78 0.95
N GLY A 228 10.55 1.39 1.74
CA GLY A 228 10.51 1.17 3.19
C GLY A 228 10.21 -0.30 3.54
N TYR A 229 9.25 -0.92 2.87
CA TYR A 229 8.94 -2.35 3.08
C TYR A 229 10.12 -3.25 2.70
N LEU A 230 10.75 -2.96 1.56
CA LEU A 230 11.91 -3.71 1.10
C LEU A 230 13.13 -3.53 2.03
N MET A 231 13.41 -2.30 2.47
CA MET A 231 14.50 -2.05 3.42
C MET A 231 14.26 -2.70 4.77
N LEU A 232 13.02 -2.75 5.26
CA LEU A 232 12.68 -3.46 6.48
C LEU A 232 12.91 -4.97 6.33
N GLY A 233 12.41 -5.58 5.24
CA GLY A 233 12.67 -6.99 4.95
C GLY A 233 14.16 -7.31 4.83
N GLU A 234 14.94 -6.45 4.17
CA GLU A 234 16.40 -6.54 4.06
C GLU A 234 17.08 -6.55 5.43
N ASN A 235 16.69 -5.63 6.33
CA ASN A 235 17.24 -5.55 7.69
C ASN A 235 16.84 -6.74 8.57
N LEU A 236 15.61 -7.26 8.41
CA LEU A 236 15.21 -8.51 9.08
C LEU A 236 16.05 -9.69 8.63
N PHE A 237 16.45 -9.79 7.34
CA PHE A 237 17.39 -10.81 6.88
C PHE A 237 18.78 -10.67 7.50
N GLN A 238 19.26 -9.43 7.68
CA GLN A 238 20.64 -9.16 8.10
C GLN A 238 20.82 -9.12 9.62
N LYS A 239 19.87 -8.51 10.34
CA LYS A 239 20.00 -8.13 11.75
C LYS A 239 18.96 -8.78 12.66
N GLY A 240 17.96 -9.45 12.07
CA GLY A 240 17.00 -10.25 12.84
C GLY A 240 16.02 -9.42 13.68
N ASN A 241 15.82 -9.84 14.92
CA ASN A 241 14.77 -9.37 15.83
C ASN A 241 14.82 -7.88 16.22
N GLU A 242 15.94 -7.20 16.00
CA GLU A 242 16.05 -5.75 16.26
C GLU A 242 15.09 -4.94 15.40
N TYR A 243 14.63 -5.51 14.27
CA TYR A 243 13.75 -4.85 13.31
C TYR A 243 12.30 -5.37 13.34
N GLU A 244 11.95 -6.14 14.33
CA GLU A 244 10.57 -6.59 14.54
C GLU A 244 9.65 -5.44 15.03
N GLY A 245 8.34 -5.72 15.04
CA GLY A 245 7.29 -4.81 15.54
C GLY A 245 6.76 -3.86 14.48
N ALA A 246 6.16 -2.75 14.93
CA ALA A 246 5.50 -1.79 14.05
C ALA A 246 6.45 -0.74 13.48
N TRP A 247 6.21 -0.36 12.22
CA TRP A 247 6.99 0.65 11.48
C TRP A 247 6.09 1.57 10.67
N ASN A 248 6.28 2.88 10.83
CA ASN A 248 5.61 3.91 10.05
C ASN A 248 6.43 4.28 8.80
N PHE A 249 5.77 4.31 7.66
CA PHE A 249 6.33 4.77 6.39
C PHE A 249 5.45 5.89 5.82
N GLY A 250 5.76 7.11 6.16
CA GLY A 250 5.05 8.32 5.73
C GLY A 250 5.98 9.35 5.12
N PRO A 251 5.42 10.33 4.40
CA PRO A 251 6.18 11.39 3.77
C PRO A 251 6.67 12.42 4.80
N ASP A 252 7.42 13.42 4.33
CA ASP A 252 7.68 14.62 5.11
C ASP A 252 6.39 15.41 5.38
N VAL A 253 6.38 16.19 6.46
CA VAL A 253 5.22 17.02 6.84
C VAL A 253 4.81 17.97 5.72
N SER A 254 5.76 18.47 4.94
CA SER A 254 5.51 19.31 3.76
C SER A 254 4.70 18.62 2.66
N SER A 255 4.67 17.31 2.63
CA SER A 255 3.86 16.50 1.71
C SER A 255 2.47 16.12 2.27
N CYS A 256 2.16 16.61 3.48
CA CYS A 256 0.82 16.48 4.07
C CYS A 256 -0.03 17.68 3.63
N ILE A 257 -0.67 17.56 2.49
CA ILE A 257 -1.49 18.63 1.88
C ILE A 257 -2.96 18.23 1.78
N SER A 258 -3.81 19.23 1.58
CA SER A 258 -5.25 18.99 1.43
C SER A 258 -5.58 18.27 0.12
N THR A 259 -6.73 17.60 0.11
CA THR A 259 -7.27 16.98 -1.11
C THR A 259 -7.52 18.00 -2.22
N HIS A 260 -7.85 19.27 -1.85
CA HIS A 260 -7.97 20.35 -2.80
C HIS A 260 -6.64 20.73 -3.45
N GLU A 261 -5.58 20.83 -2.66
CA GLU A 261 -4.24 21.19 -3.15
C GLU A 261 -3.68 20.15 -4.10
N ILE A 262 -3.79 18.84 -3.74
CA ILE A 262 -3.29 17.78 -4.63
C ILE A 262 -4.05 17.74 -5.96
N VAL A 263 -5.38 17.95 -5.95
CA VAL A 263 -6.18 18.01 -7.18
C VAL A 263 -5.77 19.20 -8.04
N ASN A 264 -5.61 20.40 -7.45
CA ASN A 264 -5.18 21.59 -8.19
C ASN A 264 -3.81 21.44 -8.82
N GLN A 265 -2.84 20.88 -8.09
CA GLN A 265 -1.52 20.61 -8.64
C GLN A 265 -1.58 19.57 -9.76
N SER A 266 -2.39 18.51 -9.60
CA SER A 266 -2.57 17.46 -10.61
C SER A 266 -3.17 18.01 -11.91
N ILE A 267 -4.14 18.94 -11.82
CA ILE A 267 -4.73 19.60 -13.00
C ILE A 267 -3.65 20.36 -13.78
N ASN A 268 -2.72 21.05 -13.10
CA ASN A 268 -1.65 21.79 -13.74
C ASN A 268 -0.74 20.90 -14.60
N TYR A 269 -0.49 19.66 -14.16
CA TYR A 269 0.32 18.68 -14.91
C TYR A 269 -0.45 17.92 -15.97
N TRP A 270 -1.75 17.73 -15.78
CA TRP A 270 -2.60 17.03 -16.74
C TRP A 270 -2.93 17.86 -17.97
N SER A 271 -3.36 19.11 -17.75
CA SER A 271 -3.69 20.04 -18.82
C SER A 271 -2.40 20.57 -19.45
N ASP A 272 -2.26 20.42 -20.78
CA ASP A 272 -1.27 21.16 -21.56
C ASP A 272 -1.72 22.63 -21.58
N LEU A 273 -1.45 23.35 -20.54
CA LEU A 273 -1.89 24.59 -19.93
C LEU A 273 -2.11 25.82 -20.82
N LYS A 274 -2.22 25.71 -22.14
CA LYS A 274 -2.42 26.91 -22.98
C LYS A 274 -3.87 27.16 -23.41
N SER A 275 -4.81 26.25 -23.14
CA SER A 275 -6.17 26.38 -23.69
C SER A 275 -7.34 25.96 -22.77
N ILE A 276 -7.11 25.45 -21.55
CA ILE A 276 -8.19 24.90 -20.73
C ILE A 276 -8.17 25.56 -19.34
N GLN A 277 -9.32 26.11 -18.90
CA GLN A 277 -9.46 26.72 -17.59
C GLN A 277 -9.58 25.63 -16.50
N LYS A 278 -8.97 25.84 -15.31
CA LYS A 278 -9.08 24.92 -14.15
C LYS A 278 -10.52 24.54 -13.81
N ASN A 279 -11.46 25.47 -14.00
CA ASN A 279 -12.88 25.27 -13.75
C ASN A 279 -13.55 24.23 -14.66
N ASP A 280 -12.87 23.81 -15.75
CA ASP A 280 -13.37 22.77 -16.64
C ASP A 280 -13.16 21.36 -16.07
N TYR A 281 -12.18 21.19 -15.17
CA TYR A 281 -11.81 19.90 -14.60
C TYR A 281 -12.27 19.68 -13.15
N LEU A 282 -12.52 20.74 -12.39
CA LEU A 282 -12.86 20.65 -10.97
C LEU A 282 -14.27 21.14 -10.68
N GLY A 283 -15.06 20.30 -10.04
CA GLY A 283 -16.31 20.65 -9.38
C GLY A 283 -16.25 20.24 -7.91
N TYR A 284 -17.19 20.73 -7.13
CA TYR A 284 -17.31 20.37 -5.72
C TYR A 284 -18.63 19.67 -5.47
N ASP A 285 -18.58 18.60 -4.69
CA ASP A 285 -19.75 17.90 -4.16
C ASP A 285 -19.68 17.96 -2.63
N ILE A 286 -20.04 19.13 -2.09
CA ILE A 286 -19.97 19.41 -0.66
C ILE A 286 -21.25 18.88 0.00
N GLN A 287 -21.39 17.58 0.08
CA GLN A 287 -22.42 16.93 0.89
C GLN A 287 -21.85 16.66 2.29
N LYS A 288 -22.73 16.50 3.29
CA LYS A 288 -22.29 15.99 4.59
C LYS A 288 -21.60 14.65 4.37
N PRO A 289 -20.39 14.40 4.96
CA PRO A 289 -19.76 13.12 4.84
C PRO A 289 -20.71 12.02 5.29
N VAL A 290 -20.93 11.04 4.43
CA VAL A 290 -21.79 9.88 4.76
C VAL A 290 -21.11 9.01 5.83
N PHE A 291 -19.78 9.08 5.92
CA PHE A 291 -18.96 8.31 6.84
C PHE A 291 -18.05 9.23 7.65
N HIS A 292 -17.72 8.79 8.87
CA HIS A 292 -16.70 9.47 9.65
C HIS A 292 -15.33 9.29 8.97
N GLU A 293 -14.63 10.40 8.82
CA GLU A 293 -13.25 10.39 8.30
C GLU A 293 -12.45 11.48 9.03
N THR A 294 -11.28 11.10 9.57
CA THR A 294 -10.38 12.03 10.25
C THR A 294 -9.96 13.17 9.31
N LYS A 295 -10.10 14.42 9.77
CA LYS A 295 -9.82 15.60 8.94
C LYS A 295 -8.33 15.76 8.62
N ILE A 296 -7.47 15.53 9.60
CA ILE A 296 -6.01 15.63 9.48
C ILE A 296 -5.44 14.30 9.93
N LEU A 297 -4.71 13.63 9.06
CA LEU A 297 -4.04 12.38 9.36
C LEU A 297 -2.59 12.49 8.90
N MET A 298 -1.66 12.28 9.82
CA MET A 298 -0.22 12.29 9.59
C MET A 298 0.44 11.23 10.46
N ILE A 299 1.55 10.66 9.98
CA ILE A 299 2.36 9.70 10.73
C ILE A 299 3.82 10.14 10.82
N ASP A 300 4.41 9.90 11.97
CA ASP A 300 5.84 10.16 12.23
C ASP A 300 6.64 8.91 11.83
N SER A 301 7.54 9.08 10.87
CA SER A 301 8.43 8.01 10.37
C SER A 301 9.86 8.15 10.91
N THR A 302 10.06 8.86 12.02
CA THR A 302 11.39 9.07 12.62
C THR A 302 12.09 7.74 12.93
N LYS A 303 11.35 6.73 13.40
CA LYS A 303 11.90 5.38 13.63
C LYS A 303 12.51 4.81 12.37
N ALA A 304 11.79 4.83 11.24
CA ALA A 304 12.30 4.33 9.96
C ALA A 304 13.52 5.13 9.48
N ARG A 305 13.52 6.46 9.65
CA ARG A 305 14.64 7.33 9.26
C ARG A 305 15.89 7.02 10.07
N VAL A 306 15.76 6.89 11.38
CA VAL A 306 16.92 6.73 12.28
C VAL A 306 17.46 5.29 12.24
N LEU A 307 16.59 4.29 12.30
CA LEU A 307 17.02 2.90 12.47
C LEU A 307 17.22 2.15 11.14
N LEU A 308 16.39 2.44 10.11
CA LEU A 308 16.55 1.83 8.79
C LEU A 308 17.41 2.68 7.84
N GLY A 309 17.61 3.98 8.14
CA GLY A 309 18.16 4.93 7.18
C GLY A 309 17.21 5.19 6.00
N TRP A 310 15.92 4.87 6.16
CA TRP A 310 14.91 5.12 5.15
C TRP A 310 14.42 6.57 5.20
N SER A 311 14.27 7.18 4.05
CA SER A 311 13.55 8.43 3.88
C SER A 311 12.86 8.46 2.52
N PRO A 312 11.73 9.15 2.37
CA PRO A 312 11.14 9.36 1.05
C PRO A 312 12.14 10.12 0.16
N LYS A 313 12.27 9.70 -1.09
CA LYS A 313 13.11 10.37 -2.09
C LYS A 313 12.36 11.47 -2.83
N PHE A 314 11.02 11.42 -2.78
CA PHE A 314 10.14 12.33 -3.48
C PHE A 314 9.39 13.23 -2.51
N ASP A 315 9.37 14.53 -2.80
CA ASP A 315 8.43 15.45 -2.19
C ASP A 315 7.04 15.32 -2.84
N ILE A 316 6.09 16.14 -2.40
CA ILE A 316 4.73 16.09 -2.94
C ILE A 316 4.65 16.51 -4.40
N GLY A 317 5.47 17.46 -4.83
CA GLY A 317 5.55 17.94 -6.21
C GLY A 317 6.03 16.81 -7.14
N ASP A 318 7.16 16.21 -6.82
CA ASP A 318 7.71 15.05 -7.55
C ASP A 318 6.70 13.88 -7.56
N THR A 319 6.06 13.60 -6.43
CA THR A 319 5.06 12.53 -6.29
C THR A 319 3.88 12.73 -7.24
N ILE A 320 3.38 13.95 -7.35
CA ILE A 320 2.29 14.31 -8.27
C ILE A 320 2.77 14.19 -9.72
N ILE A 321 3.95 14.74 -10.03
CA ILE A 321 4.53 14.69 -11.39
C ILE A 321 4.64 13.24 -11.87
N GLU A 322 5.27 12.38 -11.10
CA GLU A 322 5.48 10.98 -11.48
C GLU A 322 4.16 10.22 -11.63
N THR A 323 3.21 10.48 -10.72
CA THR A 323 1.88 9.86 -10.80
C THR A 323 1.13 10.32 -12.06
N MET A 324 1.06 11.63 -12.29
CA MET A 324 0.37 12.20 -13.47
C MET A 324 1.05 11.80 -14.77
N TYR A 325 2.39 11.76 -14.81
CA TYR A 325 3.16 11.35 -15.97
C TYR A 325 2.84 9.90 -16.37
N TRP A 326 2.74 8.98 -15.39
CA TRP A 326 2.35 7.60 -15.65
C TRP A 326 0.97 7.52 -16.33
N TYR A 327 -0.05 8.20 -15.77
CA TYR A 327 -1.40 8.18 -16.35
C TYR A 327 -1.45 8.89 -17.71
N LYS A 328 -0.68 9.97 -17.92
CA LYS A 328 -0.58 10.64 -19.21
C LYS A 328 0.01 9.70 -20.26
N GLN A 329 1.09 8.99 -19.95
CA GLN A 329 1.67 7.99 -20.84
C GLN A 329 0.67 6.88 -21.18
N PHE A 330 -0.07 6.41 -20.20
CA PHE A 330 -1.10 5.38 -20.40
C PHE A 330 -2.23 5.86 -21.29
N TYR A 331 -2.89 6.97 -20.97
CA TYR A 331 -4.06 7.43 -21.69
C TYR A 331 -3.76 8.05 -23.06
N THR A 332 -2.59 8.67 -23.23
CA THR A 332 -2.24 9.37 -24.47
C THR A 332 -1.43 8.50 -25.43
N ASN A 333 -0.51 7.71 -24.89
CA ASN A 333 0.49 6.97 -25.68
C ASN A 333 0.32 5.46 -25.58
N ASN A 334 -0.65 4.97 -24.83
CA ASN A 334 -0.84 3.54 -24.51
C ASN A 334 0.45 2.87 -23.99
N LYS A 335 1.26 3.63 -23.23
CA LYS A 335 2.56 3.18 -22.74
C LYS A 335 2.52 2.96 -21.23
N ILE A 336 3.02 1.80 -20.77
CA ILE A 336 3.19 1.45 -19.35
C ILE A 336 4.64 1.72 -18.98
N ILE A 337 4.87 2.71 -18.10
CA ILE A 337 6.21 3.15 -17.71
C ILE A 337 6.63 2.73 -16.30
N THR A 338 5.89 1.79 -15.70
CA THR A 338 6.13 1.32 -14.32
C THR A 338 7.57 0.83 -14.11
N LEU A 339 8.09 0.05 -15.07
CA LEU A 339 9.45 -0.45 -15.00
C LEU A 339 10.49 0.67 -15.13
N ASP A 340 10.25 1.61 -16.04
CA ASP A 340 11.11 2.79 -16.23
C ASP A 340 11.18 3.60 -14.94
N GLN A 341 10.04 3.84 -14.27
CA GLN A 341 9.99 4.56 -12.99
C GLN A 341 10.72 3.83 -11.87
N ILE A 342 10.67 2.49 -11.79
CA ILE A 342 11.47 1.71 -10.83
C ILE A 342 12.96 1.90 -11.08
N TYR A 343 13.41 1.85 -12.33
CA TYR A 343 14.82 2.04 -12.65
C TYR A 343 15.31 3.46 -12.33
N GLU A 344 14.52 4.49 -12.66
CA GLU A 344 14.89 5.87 -12.34
C GLU A 344 14.89 6.12 -10.81
N TYR A 345 13.93 5.55 -10.08
CA TYR A 345 13.91 5.61 -8.62
C TYR A 345 15.15 4.99 -7.98
N ASN A 346 15.63 3.87 -8.50
CA ASN A 346 16.83 3.19 -7.98
C ASN A 346 18.13 3.98 -8.24
N LYS A 347 18.16 4.88 -9.23
CA LYS A 347 19.31 5.75 -9.53
C LYS A 347 19.42 6.96 -8.60
N ARG A 348 18.29 7.43 -8.02
CA ARG A 348 18.26 8.51 -7.03
C ARG A 348 18.73 7.98 -5.66
#